data_ce70073e6f584c2f12276d7ab8389ae8
#
_entry.id   ce70073e6f584c2f12276d7ab8389ae8
#
_cell.length_a   1.000
_cell.length_b   1.000
_cell.length_c   1.000
_cell.angle_alpha   90.00
_cell.angle_beta   90.00
_cell.angle_gamma   90.00
#
_symmetry.space_group_name_H-M   'P 1'
#
loop_
_entity.id
_entity.type
_entity.pdbx_description
1 polymer ?
#
loop_
_entity_poly.entity_id
_entity_poly.type
_entity_poly.pdbx_seq_one_letter_code
_entity_poly.pdbx_strand_id
1 'polypeptide(L)'
;GKDGYPVIIAETDFQAVQDKIAEKNDRRQVSEEVTVVDRLKPYFRCTCGGKMVRLGGRWQDCSKVYLKCEHCGISVSLDTDETLQEVAHQMQTHECQEADAYVPSAEVIRLNNAINRGLEQPDSPEAVLALILQGAAARYDCCPHPISEYEPSGCPVEVDWLRFRRVVSYITVASDATVSLTFTDDNFTGKDK
;
A
#
# COMPACT_ATOMS: atom_id res chain seq x y z
N GLY A 1 50.89 -15.44 21.99
CA GLY A 1 50.37 -16.79 21.80
C GLY A 1 49.58 -16.84 20.56
N LYS A 2 50.15 -17.29 19.44
CA LYS A 2 49.40 -17.50 18.20
C LYS A 2 48.95 -18.94 18.23
N ASP A 3 47.70 -19.13 18.49
CA ASP A 3 47.03 -20.42 18.56
C ASP A 3 47.09 -21.09 17.21
N GLY A 4 47.81 -22.23 17.15
CA GLY A 4 48.15 -22.94 15.94
C GLY A 4 47.02 -23.76 15.36
N TYR A 5 45.99 -23.10 14.87
CA TYR A 5 45.07 -23.73 13.95
C TYR A 5 45.66 -23.69 12.54
N PRO A 6 45.62 -24.81 11.79
CA PRO A 6 46.10 -24.82 10.43
C PRO A 6 45.27 -23.84 9.57
N VAL A 7 45.97 -23.03 8.79
CA VAL A 7 45.31 -22.14 7.80
C VAL A 7 44.64 -23.04 6.75
N ILE A 8 43.33 -23.10 6.78
CA ILE A 8 42.52 -23.94 5.87
C ILE A 8 42.39 -23.30 4.49
N ILE A 9 42.44 -21.97 4.40
CA ILE A 9 42.30 -21.19 3.17
C ILE A 9 43.47 -20.17 3.17
N ALA A 10 44.11 -19.99 2.01
CA ALA A 10 45.11 -18.95 1.85
C ALA A 10 44.49 -17.56 2.00
N GLU A 11 45.21 -16.61 2.60
CA GLU A 11 44.76 -15.21 2.80
C GLU A 11 44.33 -14.56 1.49
N THR A 12 45.06 -14.85 0.41
CA THR A 12 44.74 -14.37 -0.96
C THR A 12 43.37 -14.88 -1.46
N ASP A 13 43.06 -16.13 -1.18
CA ASP A 13 41.77 -16.72 -1.60
C ASP A 13 40.60 -16.17 -0.76
N PHE A 14 40.86 -15.97 0.54
CA PHE A 14 39.88 -15.32 1.41
C PHE A 14 39.58 -13.89 0.96
N GLN A 15 40.62 -13.09 0.65
CA GLN A 15 40.46 -11.72 0.17
C GLN A 15 39.73 -11.68 -1.17
N ALA A 16 40.05 -12.56 -2.11
CA ALA A 16 39.35 -12.66 -3.40
C ALA A 16 37.87 -13.00 -3.26
N VAL A 17 37.50 -13.81 -2.26
CA VAL A 17 36.08 -14.10 -1.94
C VAL A 17 35.41 -12.87 -1.33
N GLN A 18 36.07 -12.15 -0.42
CA GLN A 18 35.52 -10.93 0.18
C GLN A 18 35.29 -9.85 -0.89
N ASP A 19 36.23 -9.65 -1.81
CA ASP A 19 36.11 -8.70 -2.91
C ASP A 19 34.91 -9.04 -3.83
N LYS A 20 34.70 -10.31 -4.14
CA LYS A 20 33.54 -10.78 -4.91
C LYS A 20 32.22 -10.59 -4.16
N ILE A 21 32.23 -10.76 -2.83
CA ILE A 21 31.04 -10.51 -2.00
C ILE A 21 30.73 -9.02 -1.97
N ALA A 22 31.74 -8.16 -1.80
CA ALA A 22 31.60 -6.72 -1.83
C ALA A 22 31.06 -6.23 -3.19
N GLU A 23 31.65 -6.68 -4.31
CA GLU A 23 31.18 -6.38 -5.65
C GLU A 23 29.73 -6.82 -5.89
N LYS A 24 29.34 -7.97 -5.36
CA LYS A 24 27.98 -8.49 -5.45
C LYS A 24 26.99 -7.72 -4.60
N ASN A 25 27.43 -7.22 -3.44
CA ASN A 25 26.63 -6.37 -2.57
C ASN A 25 26.46 -4.97 -3.17
N ASP A 26 27.50 -4.39 -3.76
CA ASP A 26 27.42 -3.12 -4.48
C ASP A 26 26.47 -3.21 -5.68
N ARG A 27 26.52 -4.30 -6.44
CA ARG A 27 25.55 -4.55 -7.52
C ARG A 27 24.13 -4.76 -6.98
N ARG A 28 23.96 -5.32 -5.78
CA ARG A 28 22.65 -5.40 -5.11
C ARG A 28 22.14 -4.04 -4.65
N GLN A 29 23.00 -3.20 -4.10
CA GLN A 29 22.62 -1.83 -3.68
C GLN A 29 22.22 -0.96 -4.88
N VAL A 30 22.91 -1.06 -6.01
CA VAL A 30 22.53 -0.39 -7.27
C VAL A 30 21.21 -0.95 -7.84
N SER A 31 20.85 -2.22 -7.55
CA SER A 31 19.56 -2.80 -7.94
C SER A 31 18.44 -2.55 -6.94
N GLU A 32 18.73 -1.98 -5.79
CA GLU A 32 17.78 -1.57 -4.75
C GLU A 32 17.29 -0.12 -4.89
N GLU A 33 17.58 0.56 -5.97
CA GLU A 33 16.68 1.64 -6.40
C GLU A 33 15.32 0.98 -6.61
N VAL A 34 14.50 1.06 -5.56
CA VAL A 34 13.11 0.62 -5.56
C VAL A 34 12.46 1.28 -6.77
N THR A 35 12.32 0.55 -7.86
CA THR A 35 11.71 1.11 -9.06
C THR A 35 10.34 1.62 -8.63
N VAL A 36 9.93 2.74 -9.21
CA VAL A 36 8.65 3.39 -8.86
C VAL A 36 7.50 2.39 -8.91
N VAL A 37 7.57 1.41 -9.82
CA VAL A 37 6.59 0.31 -9.94
C VAL A 37 6.66 -0.68 -8.77
N ASP A 38 7.80 -0.86 -8.11
CA ASP A 38 7.87 -1.70 -6.91
C ASP A 38 7.05 -1.12 -5.75
N ARG A 39 6.80 0.20 -5.74
CA ARG A 39 5.88 0.84 -4.80
C ARG A 39 4.42 0.47 -5.04
N LEU A 40 4.04 0.17 -6.30
CA LEU A 40 2.70 -0.26 -6.68
C LEU A 40 2.46 -1.75 -6.41
N LYS A 41 3.51 -2.55 -6.25
CA LYS A 41 3.45 -4.01 -6.07
C LYS A 41 2.42 -4.49 -5.01
N PRO A 42 2.30 -3.88 -3.83
CA PRO A 42 1.34 -4.31 -2.82
C PRO A 42 -0.12 -4.12 -3.25
N TYR A 43 -0.36 -3.23 -4.19
CA TYR A 43 -1.70 -2.83 -4.62
C TYR A 43 -2.24 -3.66 -5.77
N PHE A 44 -1.40 -4.37 -6.53
CA PHE A 44 -1.85 -5.12 -7.70
C PHE A 44 -2.74 -6.29 -7.34
N ARG A 45 -3.94 -6.33 -7.98
CA ARG A 45 -4.92 -7.40 -7.91
C ARG A 45 -5.30 -7.84 -9.32
N CYS A 46 -5.61 -9.11 -9.47
CA CYS A 46 -6.19 -9.65 -10.70
C CYS A 46 -7.70 -9.37 -10.73
N THR A 47 -8.31 -9.34 -11.90
CA THR A 47 -9.78 -9.29 -12.05
C THR A 47 -10.51 -10.41 -11.32
N CYS A 48 -9.85 -11.54 -11.02
CA CYS A 48 -10.41 -12.61 -10.21
C CYS A 48 -10.33 -12.34 -8.68
N GLY A 49 -9.86 -11.15 -8.25
CA GLY A 49 -9.62 -10.78 -6.85
C GLY A 49 -8.31 -11.29 -6.26
N GLY A 50 -7.60 -12.19 -6.94
CA GLY A 50 -6.34 -12.77 -6.47
C GLY A 50 -5.20 -11.75 -6.47
N LYS A 51 -4.27 -11.88 -5.52
CA LYS A 51 -3.06 -11.05 -5.45
C LYS A 51 -2.17 -11.33 -6.66
N MET A 52 -1.59 -10.28 -7.23
CA MET A 52 -0.58 -10.42 -8.27
C MET A 52 0.83 -10.32 -7.69
N VAL A 53 1.69 -11.25 -8.06
CA VAL A 53 3.09 -11.28 -7.66
C VAL A 53 3.99 -10.97 -8.84
N ARG A 54 5.06 -10.22 -8.58
CA ARG A 54 6.06 -9.93 -9.61
C ARG A 54 6.88 -11.18 -9.90
N LEU A 55 6.96 -11.54 -11.16
CA LEU A 55 7.89 -12.54 -11.63
C LEU A 55 9.29 -11.91 -11.72
N GLY A 56 10.21 -12.40 -10.90
CA GLY A 56 11.62 -12.01 -10.95
C GLY A 56 12.37 -12.83 -12.01
N GLY A 57 13.19 -12.17 -12.82
CA GLY A 57 14.06 -12.81 -13.77
C GLY A 57 15.44 -12.16 -13.81
N ARG A 58 16.46 -12.93 -14.21
CA ARG A 58 17.87 -12.49 -14.30
C ARG A 58 18.10 -11.41 -15.37
N TRP A 59 17.14 -11.26 -16.28
CA TRP A 59 17.15 -10.36 -17.44
C TRP A 59 15.89 -9.51 -17.43
N GLN A 60 15.72 -8.68 -16.40
CA GLN A 60 14.60 -7.76 -16.38
C GLN A 60 14.96 -6.51 -17.19
N ASP A 61 14.21 -6.33 -18.26
CA ASP A 61 14.05 -5.03 -18.87
C ASP A 61 13.37 -4.13 -17.84
N CYS A 62 14.02 -3.02 -17.47
CA CYS A 62 13.49 -2.09 -16.48
C CYS A 62 12.21 -1.39 -16.97
N SER A 63 11.95 -1.44 -18.29
CA SER A 63 10.75 -0.86 -18.92
C SER A 63 9.49 -1.71 -18.70
N LYS A 64 9.61 -2.98 -18.31
CA LYS A 64 8.47 -3.90 -18.18
C LYS A 64 8.43 -4.62 -16.85
N VAL A 65 7.23 -4.76 -16.32
CA VAL A 65 6.94 -5.53 -15.11
C VAL A 65 6.07 -6.74 -15.46
N TYR A 66 6.56 -7.92 -15.10
CA TYR A 66 5.84 -9.17 -15.30
C TYR A 66 5.14 -9.55 -14.01
N LEU A 67 3.83 -9.69 -14.07
CA LEU A 67 2.98 -10.04 -12.94
C LEU A 67 2.29 -11.38 -13.20
N LYS A 68 2.13 -12.19 -12.16
CA LYS A 68 1.37 -13.44 -12.19
C LYS A 68 0.36 -13.45 -11.06
N CYS A 69 -0.87 -13.83 -11.36
CA CYS A 69 -1.89 -14.03 -10.35
C CYS A 69 -1.65 -15.34 -9.59
N GLU A 70 -1.67 -15.28 -8.25
CA GLU A 70 -1.51 -16.47 -7.42
C GLU A 70 -2.74 -17.38 -7.44
N HIS A 71 -3.92 -16.84 -7.77
CA HIS A 71 -5.17 -17.59 -7.74
C HIS A 71 -5.50 -18.24 -9.10
N CYS A 72 -5.60 -17.44 -10.17
CA CYS A 72 -5.98 -17.97 -11.49
C CYS A 72 -4.80 -18.28 -12.42
N GLY A 73 -3.56 -17.94 -12.03
CA GLY A 73 -2.36 -18.22 -12.78
C GLY A 73 -2.11 -17.33 -14.00
N ILE A 74 -3.00 -16.39 -14.30
CA ILE A 74 -2.82 -15.44 -15.41
C ILE A 74 -1.53 -14.65 -15.20
N SER A 75 -0.74 -14.52 -16.30
CA SER A 75 0.48 -13.72 -16.33
C SER A 75 0.30 -12.56 -17.28
N VAL A 76 0.68 -11.36 -16.84
CA VAL A 76 0.55 -10.10 -17.60
C VAL A 76 1.88 -9.38 -17.58
N SER A 77 2.21 -8.71 -18.69
CA SER A 77 3.35 -7.80 -18.79
C SER A 77 2.82 -6.37 -18.87
N LEU A 78 3.25 -5.54 -17.93
CA LEU A 78 2.91 -4.10 -17.89
C LEU A 78 4.13 -3.30 -18.32
N ASP A 79 3.94 -2.30 -19.18
CA ASP A 79 4.93 -1.26 -19.39
C ASP A 79 4.96 -0.32 -18.19
N THR A 80 6.17 0.02 -17.74
CA THR A 80 6.35 0.80 -16.52
C THR A 80 5.82 2.22 -16.68
N ASP A 81 6.19 2.87 -17.77
CA ASP A 81 5.88 4.29 -17.99
C ASP A 81 4.39 4.46 -18.33
N GLU A 82 3.85 3.58 -19.18
CA GLU A 82 2.42 3.58 -19.50
C GLU A 82 1.57 3.33 -18.25
N THR A 83 1.98 2.38 -17.38
CA THR A 83 1.27 2.08 -16.14
C THR A 83 1.27 3.28 -15.19
N LEU A 84 2.41 3.98 -15.06
CA LEU A 84 2.49 5.15 -14.19
C LEU A 84 1.68 6.33 -14.72
N GLN A 85 1.69 6.54 -16.04
CA GLN A 85 0.87 7.57 -16.67
C GLN A 85 -0.62 7.28 -16.48
N GLU A 86 -1.05 6.03 -16.64
CA GLU A 86 -2.45 5.62 -16.45
C GLU A 86 -2.87 5.80 -14.98
N VAL A 87 -2.03 5.38 -14.02
CA VAL A 87 -2.27 5.61 -12.59
C VAL A 87 -2.41 7.10 -12.28
N ALA A 88 -1.49 7.94 -12.80
CA ALA A 88 -1.55 9.38 -12.59
C ALA A 88 -2.82 10.00 -13.22
N HIS A 89 -3.18 9.55 -14.42
CA HIS A 89 -4.37 10.01 -15.11
C HIS A 89 -5.66 9.67 -14.35
N GLN A 90 -5.81 8.42 -13.92
CA GLN A 90 -6.98 7.99 -13.14
C GLN A 90 -7.08 8.72 -11.79
N MET A 91 -5.95 8.99 -11.15
CA MET A 91 -5.93 9.79 -9.91
C MET A 91 -6.35 11.24 -10.12
N GLN A 92 -6.03 11.83 -11.27
CA GLN A 92 -6.43 13.22 -11.60
C GLN A 92 -7.90 13.33 -11.98
N THR A 93 -8.40 12.34 -12.69
CA THR A 93 -9.79 12.31 -13.17
C THR A 93 -10.77 11.81 -12.11
N HIS A 94 -10.27 11.25 -11.01
CA HIS A 94 -11.12 10.78 -9.92
C HIS A 94 -11.70 11.98 -9.16
N GLU A 95 -13.00 12.14 -9.26
CA GLU A 95 -13.79 13.07 -8.45
C GLU A 95 -14.16 12.38 -7.15
N CYS A 96 -13.62 12.87 -6.03
CA CYS A 96 -14.05 12.40 -4.71
C CYS A 96 -15.54 12.71 -4.55
N GLN A 97 -16.34 11.70 -4.24
CA GLN A 97 -17.73 11.95 -3.90
C GLN A 97 -17.76 12.76 -2.60
N GLU A 98 -18.50 13.87 -2.59
CA GLU A 98 -18.74 14.61 -1.36
C GLU A 98 -19.35 13.64 -0.34
N ALA A 99 -18.67 13.49 0.78
CA ALA A 99 -19.21 12.69 1.87
C ALA A 99 -20.50 13.33 2.34
N ASP A 100 -21.58 12.57 2.38
CA ASP A 100 -22.83 13.00 3.00
C ASP A 100 -22.53 13.53 4.40
N ALA A 101 -23.25 14.58 4.80
CA ALA A 101 -23.06 15.19 6.12
C ALA A 101 -23.13 14.08 7.19
N TYR A 102 -22.13 14.02 8.04
CA TYR A 102 -22.06 13.02 9.09
C TYR A 102 -23.32 13.02 9.99
N VAL A 103 -24.06 11.95 9.92
CA VAL A 103 -25.19 11.71 10.83
C VAL A 103 -24.78 10.64 11.82
N PRO A 104 -24.64 10.98 13.12
CA PRO A 104 -24.24 9.99 14.10
C PRO A 104 -25.29 8.88 14.22
N SER A 105 -24.84 7.62 14.20
CA SER A 105 -25.72 6.48 14.41
C SER A 105 -26.31 6.50 15.85
N ALA A 106 -27.42 5.80 16.04
CA ALA A 106 -28.03 5.65 17.38
C ALA A 106 -27.04 5.08 18.40
N GLU A 107 -26.14 4.20 17.98
CA GLU A 107 -25.07 3.64 18.81
C GLU A 107 -24.06 4.71 19.24
N VAL A 108 -23.60 5.54 18.31
CA VAL A 108 -22.69 6.65 18.62
C VAL A 108 -23.33 7.64 19.59
N ILE A 109 -24.61 7.95 19.43
CA ILE A 109 -25.34 8.84 20.35
C ILE A 109 -25.41 8.20 21.74
N ARG A 110 -25.75 6.90 21.83
CA ARG A 110 -25.81 6.15 23.08
C ARG A 110 -24.47 6.14 23.81
N LEU A 111 -23.38 5.86 23.10
CA LEU A 111 -22.02 5.83 23.65
C LEU A 111 -21.56 7.21 24.11
N ASN A 112 -21.82 8.28 23.35
CA ASN A 112 -21.53 9.63 23.78
C ASN A 112 -22.24 10.01 25.09
N ASN A 113 -23.52 9.68 25.21
CA ASN A 113 -24.28 9.92 26.44
C ASN A 113 -23.74 9.10 27.62
N ALA A 114 -23.30 7.87 27.40
CA ALA A 114 -22.68 7.03 28.42
C ALA A 114 -21.31 7.59 28.86
N ILE A 115 -20.50 8.04 27.92
CA ILE A 115 -19.19 8.68 28.21
C ILE A 115 -19.38 9.95 29.03
N ASN A 116 -20.32 10.84 28.64
CA ASN A 116 -20.58 12.08 29.37
C ASN A 116 -21.01 11.78 30.82
N ARG A 117 -21.92 10.83 31.04
CA ARG A 117 -22.34 10.44 32.41
C ARG A 117 -21.17 9.85 33.21
N GLY A 118 -20.32 9.01 32.58
CA GLY A 118 -19.16 8.45 33.24
C GLY A 118 -18.11 9.49 33.60
N LEU A 119 -17.99 10.56 32.82
CA LEU A 119 -17.08 11.69 33.12
C LEU A 119 -17.64 12.59 34.25
N GLU A 120 -18.96 12.74 34.34
CA GLU A 120 -19.60 13.52 35.42
C GLU A 120 -19.53 12.79 36.77
N GLN A 121 -19.63 11.46 36.76
CA GLN A 121 -19.57 10.60 37.96
C GLN A 121 -18.65 9.42 37.70
N PRO A 122 -17.34 9.57 37.84
CA PRO A 122 -16.38 8.54 37.50
C PRO A 122 -16.31 7.50 38.63
N ASP A 123 -17.16 6.48 38.57
CA ASP A 123 -17.11 5.33 39.49
C ASP A 123 -15.89 4.43 39.20
N SER A 124 -15.44 4.36 37.95
CA SER A 124 -14.26 3.61 37.50
C SER A 124 -13.64 4.27 36.29
N PRO A 125 -12.40 4.78 36.38
CA PRO A 125 -11.67 5.37 35.25
C PRO A 125 -11.48 4.38 34.08
N GLU A 126 -11.29 3.08 34.39
CA GLU A 126 -11.10 2.03 33.38
C GLU A 126 -12.40 1.80 32.57
N ALA A 127 -13.56 1.87 33.22
CA ALA A 127 -14.85 1.73 32.54
C ALA A 127 -15.11 2.91 31.60
N VAL A 128 -14.76 4.11 32.02
CA VAL A 128 -14.88 5.32 31.18
C VAL A 128 -13.93 5.23 29.97
N LEU A 129 -12.69 4.79 30.18
CA LEU A 129 -11.73 4.57 29.09
C LEU A 129 -12.24 3.54 28.08
N ALA A 130 -12.82 2.43 28.54
CA ALA A 130 -13.42 1.41 27.67
C ALA A 130 -14.57 2.01 26.83
N LEU A 131 -15.43 2.82 27.41
CA LEU A 131 -16.50 3.53 26.69
C LEU A 131 -15.96 4.51 25.65
N ILE A 132 -14.89 5.24 25.97
CA ILE A 132 -14.23 6.16 25.02
C ILE A 132 -13.68 5.39 23.83
N LEU A 133 -13.02 4.26 24.05
CA LEU A 133 -12.48 3.42 22.98
C LEU A 133 -13.59 2.83 22.09
N GLN A 134 -14.70 2.37 22.70
CA GLN A 134 -15.85 1.89 21.96
C GLN A 134 -16.51 3.02 21.15
N GLY A 135 -16.65 4.21 21.74
CA GLY A 135 -17.19 5.37 21.06
C GLY A 135 -16.32 5.85 19.89
N ALA A 136 -15.01 5.76 20.04
CA ALA A 136 -14.07 6.07 18.96
C ALA A 136 -14.18 5.07 17.80
N ALA A 137 -14.24 3.76 18.09
CA ALA A 137 -14.45 2.72 17.09
C ALA A 137 -15.79 2.89 16.35
N ALA A 138 -16.89 3.09 17.08
CA ALA A 138 -18.22 3.28 16.48
C ALA A 138 -18.29 4.53 15.59
N ARG A 139 -17.58 5.61 15.95
CA ARG A 139 -17.46 6.82 15.11
C ARG A 139 -16.64 6.56 13.88
N TYR A 140 -15.52 5.85 14.01
CA TYR A 140 -14.66 5.51 12.89
C TYR A 140 -15.41 4.72 11.83
N ASP A 141 -16.22 3.73 12.24
CA ASP A 141 -17.00 2.90 11.33
C ASP A 141 -18.15 3.67 10.64
N CYS A 142 -18.64 4.76 11.25
CA CYS A 142 -19.75 5.55 10.72
C CYS A 142 -19.33 6.85 10.04
N CYS A 143 -18.08 7.31 10.22
CA CYS A 143 -17.59 8.53 9.58
C CYS A 143 -17.16 8.24 8.15
N PRO A 144 -17.71 8.93 7.15
CA PRO A 144 -17.07 8.99 5.85
C PRO A 144 -15.68 9.58 6.04
N HIS A 145 -14.65 8.87 5.60
CA HIS A 145 -13.28 9.37 5.69
C HIS A 145 -13.13 10.54 4.72
N PRO A 146 -12.85 11.76 5.20
CA PRO A 146 -12.73 12.90 4.31
C PRO A 146 -11.47 12.77 3.45
N ILE A 147 -11.65 12.30 2.23
CA ILE A 147 -10.62 12.30 1.19
C ILE A 147 -10.62 13.67 0.49
N SER A 148 -11.69 14.44 0.68
CA SER A 148 -12.01 15.68 -0.01
C SER A 148 -11.08 16.88 0.31
N GLU A 149 -10.27 16.82 1.36
CA GLU A 149 -9.40 17.94 1.74
C GLU A 149 -8.08 18.01 0.95
N TYR A 150 -7.87 17.07 0.03
CA TYR A 150 -6.63 17.02 -0.73
C TYR A 150 -6.82 17.63 -2.13
N GLU A 151 -6.46 18.90 -2.29
CA GLU A 151 -6.34 19.51 -3.62
C GLU A 151 -5.17 18.87 -4.38
N PRO A 152 -5.39 18.41 -5.63
CA PRO A 152 -4.32 17.83 -6.43
C PRO A 152 -3.27 18.89 -6.71
N SER A 153 -2.05 18.67 -6.27
CA SER A 153 -0.90 19.49 -6.64
C SER A 153 -0.63 19.31 -8.12
N GLY A 154 -0.73 20.39 -8.86
CA GLY A 154 -0.90 20.43 -10.31
C GLY A 154 0.29 20.02 -11.19
N CYS A 155 0.89 18.87 -10.96
CA CYS A 155 1.89 18.30 -11.86
C CYS A 155 1.32 17.05 -12.58
N PRO A 156 1.01 17.13 -13.88
CA PRO A 156 0.24 16.11 -14.60
C PRO A 156 1.01 14.83 -14.96
N VAL A 157 2.30 14.72 -14.68
CA VAL A 157 3.16 13.65 -15.21
C VAL A 157 3.64 12.67 -14.14
N GLU A 158 3.57 13.04 -12.86
CA GLU A 158 4.08 12.20 -11.77
C GLU A 158 2.97 11.78 -10.81
N VAL A 159 3.07 10.51 -10.35
CA VAL A 159 2.17 9.98 -9.32
C VAL A 159 2.44 10.68 -8.00
N ASP A 160 1.47 11.39 -7.46
CA ASP A 160 1.51 11.89 -6.09
C ASP A 160 1.38 10.71 -5.11
N TRP A 161 2.51 10.25 -4.60
CA TRP A 161 2.58 9.08 -3.72
C TRP A 161 1.93 9.28 -2.36
N LEU A 162 1.84 10.52 -1.88
CA LEU A 162 1.19 10.82 -0.61
C LEU A 162 -0.33 10.67 -0.76
N ARG A 163 -0.88 11.25 -1.82
CA ARG A 163 -2.28 11.11 -2.19
C ARG A 163 -2.61 9.65 -2.53
N PHE A 164 -1.79 9.00 -3.37
CA PHE A 164 -1.99 7.62 -3.78
C PHE A 164 -2.23 6.70 -2.59
N ARG A 165 -1.38 6.75 -1.56
CA ARG A 165 -1.49 5.90 -0.36
C ARG A 165 -2.76 6.15 0.45
N ARG A 166 -3.37 7.34 0.35
CA ARG A 166 -4.58 7.70 1.08
C ARG A 166 -5.84 7.32 0.34
N VAL A 167 -5.84 7.46 -0.99
CA VAL A 167 -7.06 7.37 -1.79
C VAL A 167 -7.18 6.06 -2.58
N VAL A 168 -6.08 5.36 -2.85
CA VAL A 168 -6.10 4.13 -3.65
C VAL A 168 -6.13 2.91 -2.74
N SER A 169 -7.15 2.09 -2.90
CA SER A 169 -7.31 0.83 -2.19
C SER A 169 -6.51 -0.29 -2.85
N TYR A 170 -6.69 -0.49 -4.14
CA TYR A 170 -5.94 -1.46 -4.95
C TYR A 170 -5.99 -1.11 -6.45
N ILE A 171 -5.16 -1.79 -7.21
CA ILE A 171 -5.03 -1.66 -8.66
C ILE A 171 -5.45 -2.98 -9.28
N THR A 172 -6.52 -2.99 -10.04
CA THR A 172 -6.94 -4.16 -10.79
C THR A 172 -6.19 -4.23 -12.11
N VAL A 173 -5.61 -5.39 -12.41
CA VAL A 173 -4.92 -5.67 -13.66
C VAL A 173 -5.69 -6.75 -14.42
N ALA A 174 -6.13 -6.42 -15.63
CA ALA A 174 -6.81 -7.34 -16.51
C ALA A 174 -5.83 -8.17 -17.36
N SER A 175 -6.31 -9.21 -18.01
CA SER A 175 -5.51 -10.10 -18.84
C SER A 175 -4.93 -9.44 -20.10
N ASP A 176 -5.52 -8.34 -20.53
CA ASP A 176 -5.10 -7.50 -21.67
C ASP A 176 -4.12 -6.39 -21.27
N ALA A 177 -3.60 -6.44 -20.03
CA ALA A 177 -2.73 -5.43 -19.42
C ALA A 177 -3.41 -4.09 -19.07
N THR A 178 -4.74 -4.01 -19.16
CA THR A 178 -5.47 -2.82 -18.70
C THR A 178 -5.36 -2.69 -17.19
N VAL A 179 -5.10 -1.46 -16.73
CA VAL A 179 -4.94 -1.10 -15.32
C VAL A 179 -6.09 -0.21 -14.90
N SER A 180 -6.74 -0.54 -13.78
CA SER A 180 -7.84 0.25 -13.21
C SER A 180 -7.65 0.44 -11.72
N LEU A 181 -7.76 1.68 -11.24
CA LEU A 181 -7.70 2.00 -9.82
C LEU A 181 -9.06 1.78 -9.15
N THR A 182 -9.03 1.23 -7.95
CA THR A 182 -10.18 1.24 -7.04
C THR A 182 -9.84 2.16 -5.89
N PHE A 183 -10.65 3.16 -5.70
CA PHE A 183 -10.45 4.16 -4.66
C PHE A 183 -11.11 3.74 -3.35
N THR A 184 -10.66 4.31 -2.24
CA THR A 184 -11.19 4.00 -0.90
C THR A 184 -12.63 4.45 -0.73
N ASP A 185 -13.02 5.53 -1.36
CA ASP A 185 -14.40 6.04 -1.37
C ASP A 185 -15.36 5.15 -2.16
N ASP A 186 -14.91 4.45 -3.20
CA ASP A 186 -15.72 3.47 -3.93
C ASP A 186 -16.26 2.35 -3.02
N ASN A 187 -15.52 1.98 -1.97
CA ASN A 187 -15.92 0.96 -1.03
C ASN A 187 -17.07 1.41 -0.09
N PHE A 188 -17.27 2.72 0.08
CA PHE A 188 -18.31 3.28 0.96
C PHE A 188 -19.61 3.58 0.20
N THR A 189 -19.60 3.59 -1.13
CA THR A 189 -20.78 3.93 -1.94
C THR A 189 -21.74 2.76 -2.16
N GLY A 190 -21.49 1.60 -1.56
CA GLY A 190 -22.43 0.45 -1.58
C GLY A 190 -22.74 -0.07 -2.98
N LYS A 191 -21.85 0.11 -3.95
CA LYS A 191 -22.00 -0.46 -5.30
C LYS A 191 -21.51 -1.91 -5.36
N ASP A 192 -21.81 -2.70 -4.32
CA ASP A 192 -21.86 -4.14 -4.45
C ASP A 192 -23.13 -4.52 -5.23
N LYS A 193 -22.93 -4.84 -6.49
CA LYS A 193 -23.93 -5.52 -7.31
C LYS A 193 -23.46 -6.91 -7.66
#